data_f699afc761d554162ddc4ec6ee04b0cc
#
_entry.id   f699afc761d554162ddc4ec6ee04b0cc
#
_cell.length_a   1.000
_cell.length_b   1.000
_cell.length_c   1.000
_cell.angle_alpha   90.00
_cell.angle_beta   90.00
_cell.angle_gamma   90.00
#
_symmetry.space_group_name_H-M   'P 1'
#
loop_
_entity.id
_entity.type
_entity.pdbx_description
1 polymer ?
#
loop_
_entity_poly.entity_id
_entity_poly.type
_entity_poly.pdbx_seq_one_letter_code
_entity_poly.pdbx_strand_id
1 'polypeptide(L)'
;MSHPRLVSAATRSGDGKTTVATGLMAALAARGLQVSAHKVGPDYIDPSYHAAATGRPGRNLDPWLTSPDLIAPLFRHGAGRADVSVIEGVMGLFDGVTGRGDEASTAHVARLLNAPVVLVVSAAGTARSIAATVHGFATFDPATRIAGVVLNQVGSPRHESILREALAPSGLPVLGALPAEAILHTPSRHLGLVPAAERASQVSDWLPRLRELITRHLDLDHLLAIARAAPALTAAPWSPASSWSPARSSSSASSWSWASSASPASSASPASSASRASSWSRASSASLARSAPTGAPWSPGGRPARIAVAAGRAFTFGYAEHRELLEGAGAEVVEFDPMIAEQLPAGTDALVIGGGFPEVYVEDLAANTTLLAEVRARAAGGMPVVAECAGLLWLGSTLDGREQCGVVPAEARMAGRLTLGYREAVALADSPLAAAGTAIRAHEFHRTVSEPAAGPAPAWQLADGRLQGWATPRLLASYLHLHWAGLPDAAPRLVAAARTARAETRASESRAP
;
A
#
# COMPACT_ATOMS: atom_id res chain seq x y z
N MET A 1 -25.10 8.19 8.49
CA MET A 1 -24.45 9.51 8.28
C MET A 1 -23.94 9.55 6.86
N SER A 2 -24.11 10.67 6.15
CA SER A 2 -23.45 10.89 4.88
C SER A 2 -21.95 11.09 5.16
N HIS A 3 -21.08 10.48 4.36
CA HIS A 3 -19.64 10.75 4.37
C HIS A 3 -19.32 11.52 3.09
N PRO A 4 -19.25 12.87 3.15
CA PRO A 4 -18.90 13.68 1.99
C PRO A 4 -17.58 13.21 1.40
N ARG A 5 -17.54 12.89 0.11
CA ARG A 5 -16.38 12.34 -0.55
C ARG A 5 -16.37 12.62 -2.04
N LEU A 6 -15.18 12.74 -2.60
CA LEU A 6 -14.95 12.78 -4.04
C LEU A 6 -13.67 12.03 -4.40
N VAL A 7 -13.59 11.58 -5.64
CA VAL A 7 -12.39 10.97 -6.23
C VAL A 7 -11.74 11.97 -7.18
N SER A 8 -10.46 12.28 -6.97
CA SER A 8 -9.63 12.99 -7.93
C SER A 8 -8.94 11.97 -8.84
N ALA A 9 -9.36 11.87 -10.08
CA ALA A 9 -8.84 10.94 -11.07
C ALA A 9 -8.20 11.68 -12.25
N ALA A 10 -7.47 10.99 -13.11
CA ALA A 10 -6.94 11.59 -14.33
C ALA A 10 -7.08 10.67 -15.54
N THR A 11 -6.82 11.20 -16.73
CA THR A 11 -6.89 10.43 -17.96
C THR A 11 -5.71 9.47 -18.11
N ARG A 12 -4.56 9.80 -17.48
CA ARG A 12 -3.33 8.98 -17.46
C ARG A 12 -2.42 9.39 -16.32
N SER A 13 -1.35 8.63 -16.13
CA SER A 13 -0.24 9.04 -15.25
C SER A 13 0.42 10.31 -15.79
N GLY A 14 0.80 11.22 -14.87
CA GLY A 14 1.47 12.49 -15.23
C GLY A 14 0.53 13.67 -15.48
N ASP A 15 -0.79 13.51 -15.51
CA ASP A 15 -1.75 14.61 -15.69
C ASP A 15 -1.88 15.52 -14.45
N GLY A 16 -1.19 15.20 -13.32
CA GLY A 16 -1.11 16.05 -12.13
C GLY A 16 -2.13 15.71 -11.03
N LYS A 17 -2.67 14.49 -11.00
CA LYS A 17 -3.59 14.03 -9.94
C LYS A 17 -3.10 14.34 -8.54
N THR A 18 -1.86 13.94 -8.23
CA THR A 18 -1.25 14.07 -6.90
C THR A 18 -1.15 15.53 -6.48
N THR A 19 -0.74 16.41 -7.42
CA THR A 19 -0.67 17.85 -7.18
C THR A 19 -2.06 18.43 -6.88
N VAL A 20 -3.06 18.08 -7.69
CA VAL A 20 -4.43 18.56 -7.49
C VAL A 20 -5.03 18.02 -6.20
N ALA A 21 -4.90 16.71 -5.93
CA ALA A 21 -5.45 16.08 -4.73
C ALA A 21 -4.80 16.63 -3.46
N THR A 22 -3.46 16.66 -3.40
CA THR A 22 -2.72 17.18 -2.24
C THR A 22 -3.04 18.65 -1.99
N GLY A 23 -3.04 19.46 -3.04
CA GLY A 23 -3.37 20.89 -2.92
C GLY A 23 -4.82 21.14 -2.52
N LEU A 24 -5.78 20.34 -3.02
CA LEU A 24 -7.18 20.38 -2.60
C LEU A 24 -7.32 20.02 -1.12
N MET A 25 -6.69 18.95 -0.67
CA MET A 25 -6.66 18.56 0.75
C MET A 25 -6.13 19.69 1.62
N ALA A 26 -5.00 20.29 1.25
CA ALA A 26 -4.41 21.42 1.97
C ALA A 26 -5.30 22.67 1.98
N ALA A 27 -5.96 22.98 0.85
CA ALA A 27 -6.87 24.12 0.75
C ALA A 27 -8.14 23.93 1.60
N LEU A 28 -8.70 22.72 1.64
CA LEU A 28 -9.86 22.39 2.47
C LEU A 28 -9.48 22.39 3.97
N ALA A 29 -8.33 21.82 4.33
CA ALA A 29 -7.82 21.87 5.69
C ALA A 29 -7.59 23.31 6.18
N ALA A 30 -7.06 24.18 5.32
CA ALA A 30 -6.86 25.60 5.64
C ALA A 30 -8.19 26.39 5.84
N ARG A 31 -9.31 25.88 5.30
CA ARG A 31 -10.66 26.39 5.60
C ARG A 31 -11.23 25.90 6.95
N GLY A 32 -10.43 25.18 7.75
CA GLY A 32 -10.82 24.62 9.05
C GLY A 32 -11.58 23.29 8.97
N LEU A 33 -11.66 22.66 7.78
CA LEU A 33 -12.34 21.38 7.63
C LEU A 33 -11.43 20.22 8.07
N GLN A 34 -12.03 19.24 8.74
CA GLN A 34 -11.36 17.95 8.99
C GLN A 34 -11.37 17.13 7.68
N VAL A 35 -10.21 17.04 7.04
CA VAL A 35 -10.06 16.32 5.76
C VAL A 35 -9.52 14.92 6.01
N SER A 36 -10.18 13.89 5.46
CA SER A 36 -9.64 12.53 5.41
C SER A 36 -9.07 12.27 4.02
N ALA A 37 -7.87 11.76 3.99
CA ALA A 37 -7.12 11.53 2.77
C ALA A 37 -7.01 10.04 2.46
N HIS A 38 -7.31 9.66 1.21
CA HIS A 38 -7.20 8.29 0.75
C HIS A 38 -6.49 8.23 -0.61
N LYS A 39 -5.76 7.14 -0.83
CA LYS A 39 -5.10 6.80 -2.10
C LYS A 39 -5.64 5.49 -2.63
N VAL A 40 -6.02 5.43 -3.90
CA VAL A 40 -6.34 4.18 -4.57
C VAL A 40 -5.05 3.42 -4.88
N GLY A 41 -5.05 2.11 -4.61
CA GLY A 41 -3.93 1.23 -4.90
C GLY A 41 -2.83 1.22 -3.83
N PRO A 42 -1.70 0.56 -4.11
CA PRO A 42 -0.68 0.19 -3.13
C PRO A 42 0.43 1.26 -2.97
N ASP A 43 0.17 2.49 -3.35
CA ASP A 43 1.15 3.58 -3.30
C ASP A 43 1.48 3.99 -1.86
N TYR A 44 2.77 4.13 -1.53
CA TYR A 44 3.24 4.55 -0.20
C TYR A 44 3.73 6.00 -0.17
N ILE A 45 3.98 6.60 -1.34
CA ILE A 45 4.60 7.92 -1.45
C ILE A 45 3.53 9.01 -1.35
N ASP A 46 2.49 8.94 -2.17
CA ASP A 46 1.42 9.94 -2.20
C ASP A 46 0.71 10.07 -0.84
N PRO A 47 0.41 8.99 -0.08
CA PRO A 47 -0.13 9.10 1.27
C PRO A 47 0.70 9.93 2.24
N SER A 48 2.02 10.01 2.05
CA SER A 48 2.89 10.85 2.88
C SER A 48 2.67 12.36 2.66
N TYR A 49 2.41 12.76 1.41
CA TYR A 49 2.01 14.13 1.07
C TYR A 49 0.59 14.45 1.56
N HIS A 50 -0.30 13.49 1.48
CA HIS A 50 -1.65 13.61 2.02
C HIS A 50 -1.63 13.84 3.53
N ALA A 51 -0.78 13.11 4.24
CA ALA A 51 -0.61 13.29 5.69
C ALA A 51 -0.07 14.68 6.01
N ALA A 52 0.92 15.17 5.25
CA ALA A 52 1.44 16.52 5.41
C ALA A 52 0.37 17.60 5.13
N ALA A 53 -0.52 17.37 4.16
CA ALA A 53 -1.57 18.31 3.79
C ALA A 53 -2.74 18.38 4.79
N THR A 54 -3.05 17.28 5.47
CA THR A 54 -4.25 17.13 6.31
C THR A 54 -3.96 17.05 7.80
N GLY A 55 -2.71 16.77 8.20
CA GLY A 55 -2.35 16.45 9.58
C GLY A 55 -2.90 15.10 10.07
N ARG A 56 -3.41 14.24 9.17
CA ARG A 56 -3.98 12.92 9.45
C ARG A 56 -3.29 11.85 8.60
N PRO A 57 -3.22 10.59 9.03
CA PRO A 57 -2.64 9.52 8.21
C PRO A 57 -3.31 9.45 6.84
N GLY A 58 -2.51 9.44 5.77
CA GLY A 58 -2.95 9.04 4.45
C GLY A 58 -3.21 7.53 4.44
N ARG A 59 -4.31 7.09 3.81
CA ARG A 59 -4.73 5.68 3.82
C ARG A 59 -4.90 5.14 2.42
N ASN A 60 -4.66 3.85 2.26
CA ASN A 60 -4.82 3.19 0.97
C ASN A 60 -6.16 2.46 0.89
N LEU A 61 -6.76 2.53 -0.31
CA LEU A 61 -7.96 1.78 -0.67
C LEU A 61 -7.61 0.88 -1.86
N ASP A 62 -7.27 -0.35 -1.57
CA ASP A 62 -6.80 -1.31 -2.55
C ASP A 62 -7.65 -2.58 -2.54
N PRO A 63 -8.59 -2.74 -3.50
CA PRO A 63 -9.45 -3.92 -3.56
C PRO A 63 -8.72 -5.20 -3.97
N TRP A 64 -7.52 -5.10 -4.55
CA TRP A 64 -6.68 -6.25 -4.83
C TRP A 64 -6.01 -6.79 -3.57
N LEU A 65 -5.31 -5.93 -2.83
CA LEU A 65 -4.57 -6.33 -1.62
C LEU A 65 -5.50 -6.70 -0.45
N THR A 66 -6.69 -6.11 -0.41
CA THR A 66 -7.67 -6.40 0.64
C THR A 66 -8.82 -7.24 0.12
N SER A 67 -9.88 -6.64 -0.28
CA SER A 67 -10.99 -7.17 -1.09
C SER A 67 -11.95 -6.03 -1.46
N PRO A 68 -12.77 -6.17 -2.51
CA PRO A 68 -13.82 -5.20 -2.82
C PRO A 68 -14.75 -4.91 -1.63
N ASP A 69 -15.11 -5.95 -0.85
CA ASP A 69 -16.01 -5.83 0.31
C ASP A 69 -15.42 -5.02 1.47
N LEU A 70 -14.08 -4.91 1.53
CA LEU A 70 -13.41 -4.14 2.58
C LEU A 70 -13.23 -2.66 2.24
N ILE A 71 -13.43 -2.25 0.97
CA ILE A 71 -13.16 -0.87 0.55
C ILE A 71 -14.07 0.14 1.27
N ALA A 72 -15.38 -0.08 1.29
CA ALA A 72 -16.29 0.82 1.98
C ALA A 72 -16.10 0.80 3.51
N PRO A 73 -15.90 -0.34 4.20
CA PRO A 73 -15.53 -0.39 5.61
C PRO A 73 -14.23 0.36 5.94
N LEU A 74 -13.13 0.13 5.20
CA LEU A 74 -11.84 0.81 5.39
C LEU A 74 -11.96 2.32 5.14
N PHE A 75 -12.66 2.71 4.08
CA PHE A 75 -12.95 4.11 3.82
C PHE A 75 -13.68 4.76 5.01
N ARG A 76 -14.75 4.14 5.51
CA ARG A 76 -15.52 4.67 6.64
C ARG A 76 -14.71 4.76 7.93
N HIS A 77 -13.83 3.80 8.16
CA HIS A 77 -12.88 3.83 9.28
C HIS A 77 -11.94 5.04 9.17
N GLY A 78 -11.28 5.22 8.03
CA GLY A 78 -10.38 6.35 7.78
C GLY A 78 -11.08 7.71 7.79
N ALA A 79 -12.27 7.79 7.18
CA ALA A 79 -13.09 8.99 7.18
C ALA A 79 -13.50 9.40 8.60
N GLY A 80 -13.89 8.44 9.43
CA GLY A 80 -14.30 8.71 10.82
C GLY A 80 -15.31 9.84 10.92
N ARG A 81 -14.93 10.94 11.57
CA ARG A 81 -15.73 12.17 11.72
C ARG A 81 -15.25 13.31 10.81
N ALA A 82 -14.50 13.01 9.76
CA ALA A 82 -14.06 14.05 8.83
C ALA A 82 -15.25 14.74 8.15
N ASP A 83 -15.10 16.05 7.89
CA ASP A 83 -16.10 16.86 7.19
C ASP A 83 -16.15 16.51 5.70
N VAL A 84 -15.02 16.08 5.13
CA VAL A 84 -14.88 15.68 3.75
C VAL A 84 -13.72 14.70 3.56
N SER A 85 -13.88 13.78 2.61
CA SER A 85 -12.84 12.85 2.21
C SER A 85 -12.45 13.11 0.74
N VAL A 86 -11.14 13.21 0.48
CA VAL A 86 -10.58 13.29 -0.85
C VAL A 86 -9.84 11.98 -1.13
N ILE A 87 -10.21 11.33 -2.23
CA ILE A 87 -9.63 10.06 -2.65
C ILE A 87 -8.82 10.31 -3.91
N GLU A 88 -7.50 10.17 -3.82
CA GLU A 88 -6.65 10.28 -5.00
C GLU A 88 -6.60 8.96 -5.75
N GLY A 89 -6.86 9.00 -7.06
CA GLY A 89 -6.77 7.85 -7.96
C GLY A 89 -5.35 7.41 -8.27
N VAL A 90 -5.22 6.26 -8.88
CA VAL A 90 -3.97 5.68 -9.39
C VAL A 90 -4.01 5.62 -10.91
N MET A 91 -2.88 5.81 -11.60
CA MET A 91 -2.76 5.74 -13.07
C MET A 91 -3.86 6.55 -13.81
N GLY A 92 -4.40 6.06 -14.91
CA GLY A 92 -5.63 6.56 -15.52
C GLY A 92 -6.88 6.03 -14.81
N LEU A 93 -8.02 6.72 -14.97
CA LEU A 93 -9.27 6.41 -14.28
C LEU A 93 -9.69 4.93 -14.41
N PHE A 94 -9.50 4.33 -15.57
CA PHE A 94 -9.90 2.96 -15.87
C PHE A 94 -8.73 1.96 -15.89
N ASP A 95 -7.52 2.39 -15.57
CA ASP A 95 -6.35 1.52 -15.53
C ASP A 95 -6.35 0.69 -14.24
N GLY A 96 -6.48 -0.62 -14.40
CA GLY A 96 -6.53 -1.59 -13.29
C GLY A 96 -5.45 -2.67 -13.41
N VAL A 97 -5.71 -3.82 -12.80
CA VAL A 97 -4.82 -4.98 -12.85
C VAL A 97 -4.71 -5.51 -14.27
N THR A 98 -3.50 -5.67 -14.76
CA THR A 98 -3.25 -6.15 -16.13
C THR A 98 -3.97 -7.47 -16.41
N GLY A 99 -4.77 -7.49 -17.49
CA GLY A 99 -5.53 -8.67 -17.91
C GLY A 99 -6.82 -8.92 -17.12
N ARG A 100 -7.21 -8.02 -16.20
CA ARG A 100 -8.43 -8.15 -15.38
C ARG A 100 -9.40 -6.97 -15.56
N GLY A 101 -9.36 -6.32 -16.70
CA GLY A 101 -10.20 -5.17 -16.99
C GLY A 101 -9.86 -4.00 -16.05
N ASP A 102 -10.88 -3.46 -15.40
CA ASP A 102 -10.72 -2.33 -14.48
C ASP A 102 -10.64 -2.74 -12.99
N GLU A 103 -10.40 -4.04 -12.68
CA GLU A 103 -10.19 -4.49 -11.31
C GLU A 103 -9.08 -3.68 -10.64
N ALA A 104 -9.36 -3.15 -9.44
CA ALA A 104 -8.49 -2.27 -8.66
C ALA A 104 -8.13 -0.92 -9.32
N SER A 105 -8.84 -0.53 -10.41
CA SER A 105 -8.72 0.82 -10.96
C SER A 105 -9.34 1.89 -10.05
N THR A 106 -9.06 3.14 -10.37
CA THR A 106 -9.73 4.28 -9.73
C THR A 106 -11.25 4.24 -9.93
N ALA A 107 -11.73 3.86 -11.12
CA ALA A 107 -13.15 3.70 -11.42
C ALA A 107 -13.78 2.60 -10.57
N HIS A 108 -13.11 1.46 -10.40
CA HIS A 108 -13.60 0.38 -9.52
C HIS A 108 -13.81 0.88 -8.08
N VAL A 109 -12.83 1.57 -7.50
CA VAL A 109 -12.97 2.13 -6.14
C VAL A 109 -14.06 3.22 -6.07
N ALA A 110 -14.15 4.08 -7.09
CA ALA A 110 -15.20 5.10 -7.15
C ALA A 110 -16.61 4.47 -7.14
N ARG A 111 -16.82 3.37 -7.87
CA ARG A 111 -18.11 2.64 -7.87
C ARG A 111 -18.37 1.94 -6.53
N LEU A 112 -17.38 1.25 -5.95
CA LEU A 112 -17.52 0.61 -4.63
C LEU A 112 -17.91 1.60 -3.54
N LEU A 113 -17.47 2.84 -3.70
CA LEU A 113 -17.78 3.92 -2.76
C LEU A 113 -18.97 4.80 -3.20
N ASN A 114 -19.59 4.57 -4.36
CA ASN A 114 -20.55 5.49 -4.96
C ASN A 114 -20.04 6.96 -4.90
N ALA A 115 -18.76 7.16 -5.20
CA ALA A 115 -18.11 8.46 -5.09
C ALA A 115 -18.12 9.20 -6.44
N PRO A 116 -18.50 10.49 -6.47
CA PRO A 116 -18.37 11.30 -7.68
C PRO A 116 -16.89 11.50 -8.02
N VAL A 117 -16.58 11.45 -9.31
CA VAL A 117 -15.22 11.60 -9.84
C VAL A 117 -15.05 13.03 -10.38
N VAL A 118 -13.99 13.69 -9.95
CA VAL A 118 -13.46 14.91 -10.53
C VAL A 118 -12.28 14.52 -11.42
N LEU A 119 -12.44 14.73 -12.74
CA LEU A 119 -11.44 14.32 -13.73
C LEU A 119 -10.41 15.44 -13.95
N VAL A 120 -9.17 15.19 -13.59
CA VAL A 120 -8.02 16.05 -13.89
C VAL A 120 -7.52 15.73 -15.29
N VAL A 121 -7.47 16.72 -16.15
CA VAL A 121 -7.08 16.56 -17.56
C VAL A 121 -5.95 17.52 -17.88
N SER A 122 -4.84 17.01 -18.42
CA SER A 122 -3.78 17.86 -18.94
C SER A 122 -4.24 18.59 -20.19
N ALA A 123 -4.15 19.91 -20.16
CA ALA A 123 -4.44 20.79 -21.29
C ALA A 123 -3.21 21.08 -22.17
N ALA A 124 -2.03 20.55 -21.81
CA ALA A 124 -0.80 20.80 -22.55
C ALA A 124 -0.91 20.35 -24.01
N GLY A 125 -0.69 21.28 -24.94
CA GLY A 125 -0.72 21.00 -26.37
C GLY A 125 -2.10 20.64 -26.93
N THR A 126 -3.19 20.88 -26.19
CA THR A 126 -4.56 20.61 -26.65
C THR A 126 -5.40 21.89 -26.74
N ALA A 127 -6.42 21.86 -27.58
CA ALA A 127 -7.46 22.89 -27.68
C ALA A 127 -8.84 22.19 -27.70
N ARG A 128 -9.62 22.33 -28.75
CA ARG A 128 -10.95 21.70 -28.86
C ARG A 128 -10.95 20.17 -28.68
N SER A 129 -9.84 19.46 -29.00
CA SER A 129 -9.73 18.01 -28.85
C SER A 129 -9.89 17.53 -27.43
N ILE A 130 -9.69 18.37 -26.40
CA ILE A 130 -9.94 18.05 -25.00
C ILE A 130 -11.39 17.60 -24.76
N ALA A 131 -12.35 18.14 -25.54
CA ALA A 131 -13.74 17.75 -25.44
C ALA A 131 -13.97 16.28 -25.84
N ALA A 132 -13.27 15.79 -26.86
CA ALA A 132 -13.32 14.38 -27.25
C ALA A 132 -12.77 13.47 -26.15
N THR A 133 -11.66 13.87 -25.52
CA THR A 133 -11.07 13.13 -24.38
C THR A 133 -12.06 13.07 -23.21
N VAL A 134 -12.58 14.21 -22.78
CA VAL A 134 -13.52 14.28 -21.65
C VAL A 134 -14.81 13.52 -21.95
N HIS A 135 -15.35 13.66 -23.17
CA HIS A 135 -16.52 12.91 -23.61
C HIS A 135 -16.28 11.40 -23.56
N GLY A 136 -15.15 10.92 -24.09
CA GLY A 136 -14.78 9.50 -24.03
C GLY A 136 -14.76 8.97 -22.60
N PHE A 137 -14.09 9.68 -21.69
CA PHE A 137 -14.08 9.27 -20.28
C PHE A 137 -15.45 9.31 -19.61
N ALA A 138 -16.27 10.30 -19.93
CA ALA A 138 -17.60 10.46 -19.34
C ALA A 138 -18.62 9.40 -19.81
N THR A 139 -18.41 8.82 -20.98
CA THR A 139 -19.35 7.89 -21.61
C THR A 139 -18.84 6.44 -21.63
N PHE A 140 -17.57 6.21 -21.34
CA PHE A 140 -16.93 4.90 -21.41
C PHE A 140 -17.57 3.88 -20.45
N ASP A 141 -17.84 4.30 -19.21
CA ASP A 141 -18.52 3.48 -18.21
C ASP A 141 -19.62 4.31 -17.52
N PRO A 142 -20.90 4.05 -17.82
CA PRO A 142 -22.03 4.78 -17.22
C PRO A 142 -22.16 4.61 -15.70
N ALA A 143 -21.56 3.56 -15.12
CA ALA A 143 -21.57 3.34 -13.67
C ALA A 143 -20.54 4.22 -12.94
N THR A 144 -19.59 4.81 -13.65
CA THR A 144 -18.60 5.73 -13.11
C THR A 144 -19.05 7.17 -13.32
N ARG A 145 -19.52 7.85 -12.25
CA ARG A 145 -20.08 9.19 -12.31
C ARG A 145 -18.98 10.25 -12.33
N ILE A 146 -18.65 10.81 -13.52
CA ILE A 146 -17.83 12.01 -13.61
C ILE A 146 -18.71 13.23 -13.30
N ALA A 147 -18.33 14.01 -12.28
CA ALA A 147 -19.10 15.12 -11.75
C ALA A 147 -18.54 16.51 -12.15
N GLY A 148 -17.34 16.53 -12.73
CA GLY A 148 -16.71 17.75 -13.20
C GLY A 148 -15.27 17.53 -13.63
N VAL A 149 -14.67 18.57 -14.20
CA VAL A 149 -13.33 18.55 -14.79
C VAL A 149 -12.46 19.63 -14.17
N VAL A 150 -11.20 19.30 -13.85
CA VAL A 150 -10.14 20.25 -13.54
C VAL A 150 -9.15 20.23 -14.71
N LEU A 151 -8.93 21.39 -15.31
CA LEU A 151 -7.94 21.57 -16.36
C LEU A 151 -6.57 21.83 -15.72
N ASN A 152 -5.57 21.06 -16.08
CA ASN A 152 -4.20 21.26 -15.61
C ASN A 152 -3.27 21.64 -16.76
N GLN A 153 -2.18 22.34 -16.47
CA GLN A 153 -1.18 22.78 -17.46
C GLN A 153 -1.77 23.73 -18.54
N VAL A 154 -2.63 24.65 -18.14
CA VAL A 154 -3.21 25.65 -19.03
C VAL A 154 -2.16 26.72 -19.34
N GLY A 155 -1.92 26.97 -20.63
CA GLY A 155 -0.82 27.83 -21.08
C GLY A 155 -1.09 29.35 -20.96
N SER A 156 -2.35 29.79 -20.96
CA SER A 156 -2.72 31.21 -20.90
C SER A 156 -4.23 31.39 -20.63
N PRO A 157 -4.68 32.60 -20.23
CA PRO A 157 -6.11 32.91 -20.08
C PRO A 157 -6.93 32.71 -21.39
N ARG A 158 -6.33 33.04 -22.53
CA ARG A 158 -6.97 32.77 -23.84
C ARG A 158 -7.12 31.28 -24.10
N HIS A 159 -6.10 30.47 -23.72
CA HIS A 159 -6.18 29.03 -23.86
C HIS A 159 -7.27 28.45 -22.93
N GLU A 160 -7.39 28.93 -21.69
CA GLU A 160 -8.48 28.55 -20.79
C GLU A 160 -9.87 28.84 -21.41
N SER A 161 -10.06 30.01 -21.99
CA SER A 161 -11.34 30.38 -22.65
C SER A 161 -11.71 29.39 -23.77
N ILE A 162 -10.74 29.02 -24.62
CA ILE A 162 -10.93 28.04 -25.71
C ILE A 162 -11.32 26.66 -25.14
N LEU A 163 -10.67 26.23 -24.07
CA LEU A 163 -10.95 24.94 -23.46
C LEU A 163 -12.33 24.89 -22.80
N ARG A 164 -12.73 25.95 -22.10
CA ARG A 164 -14.06 26.06 -21.47
C ARG A 164 -15.17 26.08 -22.53
N GLU A 165 -14.98 26.82 -23.61
CA GLU A 165 -15.91 26.85 -24.75
C GLU A 165 -16.04 25.45 -25.38
N ALA A 166 -14.93 24.75 -25.58
CA ALA A 166 -14.93 23.40 -26.14
C ALA A 166 -15.66 22.39 -25.25
N LEU A 167 -15.57 22.54 -23.93
CA LEU A 167 -16.19 21.62 -22.94
C LEU A 167 -17.66 21.96 -22.65
N ALA A 168 -18.13 23.16 -22.93
CA ALA A 168 -19.52 23.58 -22.64
C ALA A 168 -20.60 22.61 -23.15
N PRO A 169 -20.48 22.01 -24.36
CA PRO A 169 -21.48 21.05 -24.85
C PRO A 169 -21.52 19.72 -24.06
N SER A 170 -20.49 19.40 -23.28
CA SER A 170 -20.47 18.17 -22.49
C SER A 170 -21.41 18.18 -21.28
N GLY A 171 -21.87 19.36 -20.86
CA GLY A 171 -22.65 19.55 -19.64
C GLY A 171 -21.87 19.34 -18.33
N LEU A 172 -20.58 18.99 -18.40
CA LEU A 172 -19.74 18.83 -17.21
C LEU A 172 -19.15 20.18 -16.78
N PRO A 173 -19.27 20.56 -15.51
CA PRO A 173 -18.68 21.81 -15.02
C PRO A 173 -17.15 21.74 -15.06
N VAL A 174 -16.51 22.82 -15.54
CA VAL A 174 -15.07 23.02 -15.37
C VAL A 174 -14.84 23.70 -14.02
N LEU A 175 -14.38 22.90 -13.05
CA LEU A 175 -14.22 23.25 -11.64
C LEU A 175 -12.97 24.09 -11.36
N GLY A 176 -12.14 24.28 -12.36
CA GLY A 176 -10.97 25.13 -12.29
C GLY A 176 -9.97 24.86 -13.40
N ALA A 177 -9.00 25.76 -13.51
CA ALA A 177 -7.94 25.70 -14.51
C ALA A 177 -6.60 26.11 -13.86
N LEU A 178 -5.67 25.18 -13.77
CA LEU A 178 -4.34 25.39 -13.21
C LEU A 178 -3.37 25.77 -14.33
N PRO A 179 -2.60 26.85 -14.16
CA PRO A 179 -1.60 27.26 -15.13
C PRO A 179 -0.43 26.27 -15.20
N ALA A 180 0.29 26.29 -16.32
CA ALA A 180 1.52 25.52 -16.49
C ALA A 180 2.66 26.19 -15.70
N GLU A 181 2.73 25.98 -14.40
CA GLU A 181 3.76 26.56 -13.51
C GLU A 181 4.73 25.49 -12.99
N ALA A 182 6.00 25.89 -12.83
CA ALA A 182 7.05 25.01 -12.32
C ALA A 182 6.77 24.49 -10.90
N ILE A 183 6.02 25.23 -10.07
CA ILE A 183 5.62 24.81 -8.73
C ILE A 183 4.75 23.54 -8.71
N LEU A 184 4.08 23.23 -9.83
CA LEU A 184 3.28 22.02 -9.97
C LEU A 184 4.13 20.76 -10.21
N HIS A 185 5.43 20.92 -10.48
CA HIS A 185 6.34 19.80 -10.63
C HIS A 185 6.83 19.33 -9.26
N THR A 186 6.24 18.26 -8.79
CA THR A 186 6.74 17.56 -7.58
C THR A 186 8.05 16.85 -7.92
N PRO A 187 9.09 16.99 -7.08
CA PRO A 187 10.37 16.33 -7.34
C PRO A 187 10.21 14.81 -7.42
N SER A 188 10.69 14.22 -8.50
CA SER A 188 10.61 12.77 -8.75
C SER A 188 11.99 12.12 -8.79
N ARG A 189 12.07 10.86 -8.37
CA ARG A 189 13.20 9.94 -8.55
C ARG A 189 12.84 8.87 -9.60
N HIS A 190 13.77 7.93 -9.80
CA HIS A 190 13.61 6.82 -10.74
C HIS A 190 12.37 5.92 -10.48
N LEU A 191 11.77 5.99 -9.29
CA LEU A 191 10.60 5.22 -8.86
C LEU A 191 9.33 6.07 -8.63
N GLY A 192 9.33 7.34 -9.07
CA GLY A 192 8.23 8.27 -8.82
C GLY A 192 8.60 9.41 -7.89
N LEU A 193 7.64 9.94 -7.13
CA LEU A 193 7.89 11.02 -6.17
C LEU A 193 8.82 10.56 -5.03
N VAL A 194 9.53 11.51 -4.44
CA VAL A 194 10.33 11.25 -3.22
C VAL A 194 9.38 11.34 -2.01
N PRO A 195 9.41 10.39 -1.06
CA PRO A 195 8.59 10.46 0.15
C PRO A 195 8.72 11.79 0.88
N ALA A 196 7.62 12.30 1.44
CA ALA A 196 7.59 13.59 2.13
C ALA A 196 8.57 13.66 3.31
N ALA A 197 8.77 12.55 4.02
CA ALA A 197 9.69 12.45 5.15
C ALA A 197 11.17 12.68 4.75
N GLU A 198 11.55 12.35 3.51
CA GLU A 198 12.90 12.61 3.01
C GLU A 198 13.15 14.07 2.65
N ARG A 199 12.10 14.87 2.48
CA ARG A 199 12.14 16.25 2.02
C ARG A 199 11.28 17.19 2.87
N ALA A 200 11.25 16.98 4.17
CA ALA A 200 10.37 17.71 5.09
C ALA A 200 10.46 19.23 4.92
N SER A 201 11.66 19.80 4.77
CA SER A 201 11.85 21.24 4.54
C SER A 201 11.27 21.69 3.19
N GLN A 202 11.51 20.93 2.13
CA GLN A 202 11.00 21.25 0.79
C GLN A 202 9.47 21.12 0.72
N VAL A 203 8.89 20.15 1.40
CA VAL A 203 7.43 19.97 1.51
C VAL A 203 6.82 21.12 2.30
N SER A 204 7.47 21.56 3.40
CA SER A 204 6.99 22.70 4.19
C SER A 204 6.96 24.02 3.40
N ASP A 205 7.85 24.19 2.41
CA ASP A 205 7.89 25.37 1.55
C ASP A 205 6.94 25.25 0.35
N TRP A 206 6.82 24.05 -0.20
CA TRP A 206 6.01 23.77 -1.38
C TRP A 206 4.51 23.74 -1.10
N LEU A 207 4.11 23.11 0.00
CA LEU A 207 2.70 22.88 0.32
C LEU A 207 1.87 24.17 0.51
N PRO A 208 2.36 25.22 1.20
CA PRO A 208 1.65 26.50 1.28
C PRO A 208 1.44 27.16 -0.09
N ARG A 209 2.43 27.12 -0.97
CA ARG A 209 2.34 27.68 -2.32
C ARG A 209 1.36 26.90 -3.19
N LEU A 210 1.40 25.57 -3.11
CA LEU A 210 0.44 24.72 -3.79
C LEU A 210 -1.00 24.99 -3.32
N ARG A 211 -1.19 25.11 -1.99
CA ARG A 211 -2.47 25.46 -1.38
C ARG A 211 -3.01 26.80 -1.93
N GLU A 212 -2.15 27.81 -2.00
CA GLU A 212 -2.52 29.14 -2.51
C GLU A 212 -2.96 29.06 -3.97
N LEU A 213 -2.19 28.35 -4.80
CA LEU A 213 -2.49 28.14 -6.21
C LEU A 213 -3.84 27.45 -6.38
N ILE A 214 -4.08 26.36 -5.66
CA ILE A 214 -5.35 25.62 -5.70
C ILE A 214 -6.50 26.51 -5.23
N THR A 215 -6.33 27.27 -4.15
CA THR A 215 -7.37 28.16 -3.63
C THR A 215 -7.75 29.26 -4.63
N ARG A 216 -6.79 29.75 -5.42
CA ARG A 216 -7.01 30.80 -6.43
C ARG A 216 -7.69 30.28 -7.69
N HIS A 217 -7.39 29.04 -8.10
CA HIS A 217 -7.75 28.53 -9.41
C HIS A 217 -8.86 27.48 -9.43
N LEU A 218 -9.23 26.90 -8.28
CA LEU A 218 -10.30 25.91 -8.19
C LEU A 218 -11.54 26.46 -7.45
N ASP A 219 -12.72 26.07 -7.92
CA ASP A 219 -13.99 26.31 -7.24
C ASP A 219 -14.17 25.31 -6.09
N LEU A 220 -13.61 25.67 -4.93
CA LEU A 220 -13.63 24.80 -3.74
C LEU A 220 -15.05 24.59 -3.20
N ASP A 221 -15.96 25.55 -3.39
CA ASP A 221 -17.33 25.44 -2.90
C ASP A 221 -18.13 24.47 -3.76
N HIS A 222 -17.95 24.50 -5.06
CA HIS A 222 -18.56 23.53 -5.97
C HIS A 222 -17.97 22.11 -5.75
N LEU A 223 -16.65 21.97 -5.54
CA LEU A 223 -16.02 20.70 -5.18
C LEU A 223 -16.60 20.13 -3.88
N LEU A 224 -16.80 20.95 -2.85
CA LEU A 224 -17.48 20.56 -1.61
C LEU A 224 -18.94 20.17 -1.84
N ALA A 225 -19.65 20.88 -2.69
CA ALA A 225 -21.04 20.54 -3.05
C ALA A 225 -21.11 19.16 -3.73
N ILE A 226 -20.18 18.87 -4.66
CA ILE A 226 -20.05 17.56 -5.31
C ILE A 226 -19.77 16.48 -4.27
N ALA A 227 -18.84 16.71 -3.34
CA ALA A 227 -18.50 15.75 -2.28
C ALA A 227 -19.70 15.46 -1.35
N ARG A 228 -20.47 16.50 -0.98
CA ARG A 228 -21.67 16.39 -0.13
C ARG A 228 -22.82 15.69 -0.82
N ALA A 229 -22.89 15.74 -2.14
CA ALA A 229 -23.89 15.05 -2.95
C ALA A 229 -23.61 13.55 -3.13
N ALA A 230 -22.51 13.03 -2.59
CA ALA A 230 -22.21 11.59 -2.63
C ALA A 230 -23.28 10.81 -1.82
N PRO A 231 -23.84 9.71 -2.37
CA PRO A 231 -24.85 8.89 -1.69
C PRO A 231 -24.34 8.33 -0.36
N ALA A 232 -25.23 8.06 0.57
CA ALA A 232 -24.87 7.43 1.86
C ALA A 232 -24.28 6.04 1.64
N LEU A 233 -23.27 5.70 2.46
CA LEU A 233 -22.71 4.35 2.53
C LEU A 233 -23.34 3.58 3.67
N THR A 234 -23.80 2.36 3.39
CA THR A 234 -24.46 1.47 4.36
C THR A 234 -23.48 0.56 5.10
N ALA A 235 -22.28 0.31 4.55
CA ALA A 235 -21.28 -0.56 5.18
C ALA A 235 -20.93 -0.09 6.59
N ALA A 236 -20.72 -1.00 7.54
CA ALA A 236 -20.15 -0.66 8.85
C ALA A 236 -18.69 -0.22 8.70
N PRO A 237 -18.17 0.68 9.57
CA PRO A 237 -16.74 0.97 9.58
C PRO A 237 -15.94 -0.29 9.88
N TRP A 238 -14.81 -0.44 9.22
CA TRP A 238 -13.83 -1.46 9.58
C TRP A 238 -13.29 -1.17 10.99
N SER A 239 -12.97 -2.23 11.72
CA SER A 239 -12.20 -2.11 12.96
C SER A 239 -11.24 -3.30 13.07
N PRO A 240 -10.08 -3.13 13.71
CA PRO A 240 -9.14 -4.23 13.96
C PRO A 240 -9.82 -5.44 14.62
N ALA A 241 -10.65 -5.22 15.63
CA ALA A 241 -11.36 -6.29 16.33
C ALA A 241 -12.34 -7.07 15.44
N SER A 242 -12.98 -6.42 14.47
CA SER A 242 -13.90 -7.10 13.55
C SER A 242 -13.19 -7.98 12.51
N SER A 243 -11.88 -7.77 12.32
CA SER A 243 -11.08 -8.55 11.37
C SER A 243 -10.84 -9.99 11.87
N TRP A 244 -10.92 -10.26 13.17
CA TRP A 244 -10.64 -11.57 13.78
C TRP A 244 -11.88 -12.37 14.16
N SER A 245 -13.06 -11.93 13.76
CA SER A 245 -14.29 -12.67 14.06
C SER A 245 -14.36 -13.98 13.25
N PRO A 246 -14.60 -15.15 13.88
CA PRO A 246 -14.65 -16.45 13.19
C PRO A 246 -15.68 -16.52 12.06
N ALA A 247 -16.69 -15.65 12.06
CA ALA A 247 -17.72 -15.58 11.04
C ALA A 247 -17.20 -15.09 9.67
N ARG A 248 -16.01 -14.47 9.59
CA ARG A 248 -15.43 -14.03 8.31
C ARG A 248 -14.48 -15.06 7.68
N SER A 249 -13.95 -16.01 8.44
CA SER A 249 -13.04 -17.05 7.92
C SER A 249 -13.74 -18.08 7.04
N SER A 250 -15.09 -18.16 7.08
CA SER A 250 -15.86 -19.12 6.30
C SER A 250 -16.41 -18.59 4.96
N SER A 251 -16.41 -17.25 4.75
CA SER A 251 -16.96 -16.65 3.52
C SER A 251 -15.92 -16.16 2.50
N SER A 252 -14.64 -16.10 2.86
CA SER A 252 -13.57 -15.68 1.95
C SER A 252 -12.72 -16.83 1.38
N ALA A 253 -13.05 -18.08 1.70
CA ALA A 253 -12.55 -19.23 0.95
C ALA A 253 -13.30 -19.33 -0.38
N SER A 254 -13.19 -18.31 -1.24
CA SER A 254 -13.48 -18.45 -2.65
C SER A 254 -12.54 -19.53 -3.18
N SER A 255 -13.11 -20.65 -3.61
CA SER A 255 -12.41 -21.73 -4.28
C SER A 255 -11.60 -21.18 -5.45
N TRP A 256 -10.31 -20.97 -5.24
CA TRP A 256 -9.39 -20.54 -6.28
C TRP A 256 -9.15 -21.74 -7.20
N SER A 257 -9.88 -21.82 -8.30
CA SER A 257 -9.57 -22.75 -9.38
C SER A 257 -8.51 -22.12 -10.28
N TRP A 258 -7.33 -22.69 -10.31
CA TRP A 258 -6.29 -22.36 -11.28
C TRP A 258 -6.76 -22.79 -12.69
N ALA A 259 -7.39 -21.90 -13.43
CA ALA A 259 -7.60 -22.08 -14.86
C ALA A 259 -6.34 -21.55 -15.58
N SER A 260 -5.46 -22.46 -15.99
CA SER A 260 -4.38 -22.17 -16.92
C SER A 260 -4.98 -21.84 -18.28
N SER A 261 -5.15 -20.57 -18.62
CA SER A 261 -5.43 -20.12 -19.98
C SER A 261 -4.13 -19.98 -20.76
N ALA A 262 -3.59 -21.08 -21.27
CA ALA A 262 -2.66 -21.04 -22.37
C ALA A 262 -3.47 -20.96 -23.67
N SER A 263 -3.49 -19.81 -24.33
CA SER A 263 -4.00 -19.67 -25.69
C SER A 263 -3.01 -20.30 -26.67
N PRO A 264 -3.43 -21.13 -27.63
CA PRO A 264 -2.52 -21.71 -28.61
C PRO A 264 -2.27 -20.69 -29.74
N ALA A 265 -1.00 -20.35 -29.95
CA ALA A 265 -0.56 -19.77 -31.21
C ALA A 265 -0.39 -20.91 -32.23
N SER A 266 -0.99 -20.73 -33.39
CA SER A 266 -1.12 -21.68 -34.49
C SER A 266 0.19 -21.96 -35.22
N SER A 267 0.26 -23.22 -35.71
CA SER A 267 0.99 -23.75 -36.88
C SER A 267 2.47 -24.06 -36.75
N ALA A 268 2.79 -25.33 -36.65
CA ALA A 268 3.50 -26.21 -37.60
C ALA A 268 3.84 -27.57 -36.95
N SER A 269 3.39 -28.65 -37.57
CA SER A 269 3.68 -30.06 -37.22
C SER A 269 4.91 -30.53 -38.03
N PRO A 270 5.41 -31.82 -37.87
CA PRO A 270 5.54 -32.64 -36.67
C PRO A 270 6.96 -33.28 -36.52
N ALA A 271 7.34 -33.69 -35.34
CA ALA A 271 8.15 -34.89 -35.15
C ALA A 271 8.01 -35.46 -33.74
N SER A 272 7.80 -36.74 -33.69
CA SER A 272 7.58 -37.63 -32.58
C SER A 272 8.65 -37.65 -31.50
N SER A 273 8.22 -37.67 -30.23
CA SER A 273 8.72 -38.68 -29.27
C SER A 273 7.90 -38.62 -27.98
N ALA A 274 7.63 -39.80 -27.45
CA ALA A 274 6.65 -40.15 -26.45
C ALA A 274 6.95 -39.71 -25.01
N SER A 275 5.86 -39.43 -24.32
CA SER A 275 5.53 -39.84 -22.96
C SER A 275 6.40 -39.46 -21.76
N ARG A 276 5.79 -38.69 -20.84
CA ARG A 276 5.43 -39.18 -19.51
C ARG A 276 4.38 -38.26 -18.90
N ALA A 277 3.13 -38.67 -18.97
CA ALA A 277 2.08 -38.14 -18.13
C ALA A 277 2.31 -38.63 -16.70
N SER A 278 2.64 -37.75 -15.77
CA SER A 278 2.52 -38.01 -14.35
C SER A 278 1.11 -37.69 -13.90
N SER A 279 0.34 -38.73 -13.69
CA SER A 279 -0.98 -38.74 -13.04
C SER A 279 -0.83 -38.29 -11.60
N TRP A 280 -1.36 -37.11 -11.26
CA TRP A 280 -1.64 -36.75 -9.89
C TRP A 280 -3.06 -37.24 -9.54
N SER A 281 -3.11 -38.38 -8.85
CA SER A 281 -4.32 -38.94 -8.28
C SER A 281 -4.85 -37.99 -7.19
N ARG A 282 -6.19 -37.83 -7.23
CA ARG A 282 -6.98 -37.21 -6.16
C ARG A 282 -6.67 -37.89 -4.84
N ALA A 283 -6.02 -37.17 -3.93
CA ALA A 283 -5.98 -37.50 -2.52
C ALA A 283 -7.26 -36.98 -1.87
N SER A 284 -7.99 -37.90 -1.29
CA SER A 284 -9.23 -37.72 -0.56
C SER A 284 -9.09 -36.62 0.51
N SER A 285 -10.10 -35.76 0.57
CA SER A 285 -10.35 -34.82 1.67
C SER A 285 -10.52 -35.59 2.99
N ALA A 286 -9.42 -35.79 3.71
CA ALA A 286 -9.46 -36.07 5.14
C ALA A 286 -9.43 -34.73 5.86
N SER A 287 -10.57 -34.37 6.44
CA SER A 287 -10.74 -33.27 7.38
C SER A 287 -9.75 -33.43 8.54
N LEU A 288 -8.59 -32.77 8.43
CA LEU A 288 -7.77 -32.42 9.56
C LEU A 288 -8.25 -31.05 10.06
N ALA A 289 -9.26 -31.07 10.91
CA ALA A 289 -9.53 -29.97 11.81
C ALA A 289 -8.28 -29.75 12.69
N ARG A 290 -7.31 -28.99 12.18
CA ARG A 290 -6.25 -28.42 13.01
C ARG A 290 -6.89 -27.26 13.75
N SER A 291 -6.99 -27.41 15.06
CA SER A 291 -7.33 -26.36 15.98
C SER A 291 -6.52 -25.11 15.62
N ALA A 292 -7.23 -24.06 15.14
CA ALA A 292 -6.68 -22.70 15.12
C ALA A 292 -6.11 -22.43 16.52
N PRO A 293 -4.96 -21.79 16.65
CA PRO A 293 -4.54 -21.29 17.94
C PRO A 293 -5.61 -20.33 18.41
N THR A 294 -6.46 -20.77 19.31
CA THR A 294 -7.34 -19.91 20.07
C THR A 294 -6.44 -19.01 20.87
N GLY A 295 -6.11 -17.85 20.31
CA GLY A 295 -5.53 -16.76 21.07
C GLY A 295 -6.48 -16.51 22.23
N ALA A 296 -6.12 -16.98 23.42
CA ALA A 296 -6.87 -16.68 24.61
C ALA A 296 -7.04 -15.16 24.70
N PRO A 297 -8.24 -14.67 25.02
CA PRO A 297 -8.44 -13.25 25.23
C PRO A 297 -7.42 -12.79 26.28
N TRP A 298 -6.81 -11.63 26.03
CA TRP A 298 -5.84 -11.00 26.90
C TRP A 298 -6.21 -11.21 28.38
N SER A 299 -5.39 -11.91 29.12
CA SER A 299 -5.53 -12.02 30.57
C SER A 299 -4.95 -10.75 31.19
N PRO A 300 -5.72 -10.01 32.02
CA PRO A 300 -5.22 -8.81 32.68
C PRO A 300 -4.18 -9.20 33.74
N GLY A 301 -2.91 -9.10 33.43
CA GLY A 301 -1.81 -9.44 34.39
C GLY A 301 -0.41 -9.32 33.85
N GLY A 302 -0.20 -9.25 32.53
CA GLY A 302 1.12 -9.07 31.93
C GLY A 302 1.21 -7.78 31.09
N ARG A 303 2.40 -7.18 30.94
CA ARG A 303 2.56 -6.07 30.00
C ARG A 303 2.19 -6.50 28.57
N PRO A 304 1.67 -5.60 27.71
CA PRO A 304 1.47 -5.85 26.29
C PRO A 304 2.75 -6.38 25.62
N ALA A 305 2.61 -7.11 24.52
CA ALA A 305 3.76 -7.39 23.66
C ALA A 305 4.24 -6.08 23.04
N ARG A 306 5.53 -5.77 23.18
CA ARG A 306 6.12 -4.55 22.65
C ARG A 306 6.72 -4.83 21.29
N ILE A 307 6.17 -4.21 20.25
CA ILE A 307 6.60 -4.40 18.86
C ILE A 307 7.29 -3.13 18.40
N ALA A 308 8.59 -3.24 18.12
CA ALA A 308 9.34 -2.16 17.50
C ALA A 308 9.06 -2.13 16.01
N VAL A 309 8.79 -0.94 15.48
CA VAL A 309 8.54 -0.71 14.04
C VAL A 309 9.60 0.26 13.52
N ALA A 310 10.38 -0.20 12.55
CA ALA A 310 11.35 0.66 11.89
C ALA A 310 10.62 1.76 11.10
N ALA A 311 11.04 2.98 11.31
CA ALA A 311 10.48 4.20 10.74
C ALA A 311 11.61 5.15 10.28
N GLY A 312 11.31 6.40 9.98
CA GLY A 312 12.27 7.39 9.52
C GLY A 312 12.44 7.38 8.00
N ARG A 313 13.50 8.04 7.51
CA ARG A 313 13.67 8.30 6.07
C ARG A 313 13.93 7.06 5.23
N ALA A 314 14.59 6.06 5.80
CA ALA A 314 14.92 4.82 5.10
C ALA A 314 13.74 3.84 5.02
N PHE A 315 12.78 3.91 5.96
CA PHE A 315 11.66 2.97 6.12
C PHE A 315 10.33 3.73 6.20
N THR A 316 9.88 4.22 5.05
CA THR A 316 8.70 5.10 4.95
C THR A 316 7.44 4.40 4.47
N PHE A 317 7.53 3.13 4.03
CA PHE A 317 6.42 2.41 3.43
C PHE A 317 5.73 1.53 4.46
N GLY A 318 4.51 1.88 4.78
CA GLY A 318 3.64 1.13 5.68
C GLY A 318 2.21 1.62 5.57
N TYR A 319 1.26 0.76 5.91
CA TYR A 319 -0.16 1.10 5.98
C TYR A 319 -0.54 1.45 7.43
N ALA A 320 -1.32 2.50 7.63
CA ALA A 320 -1.79 2.91 8.96
C ALA A 320 -2.54 1.77 9.68
N GLU A 321 -3.22 0.93 8.92
CA GLU A 321 -3.95 -0.24 9.40
C GLU A 321 -3.04 -1.30 10.05
N HIS A 322 -1.75 -1.38 9.69
CA HIS A 322 -0.81 -2.33 10.31
C HIS A 322 -0.62 -2.03 11.80
N ARG A 323 -0.38 -0.75 12.13
CA ARG A 323 -0.26 -0.30 13.52
C ARG A 323 -1.56 -0.56 14.28
N GLU A 324 -2.69 -0.17 13.70
CA GLU A 324 -4.01 -0.32 14.32
C GLU A 324 -4.36 -1.80 14.58
N LEU A 325 -3.97 -2.71 13.65
CA LEU A 325 -4.14 -4.15 13.82
C LEU A 325 -3.27 -4.70 14.95
N LEU A 326 -2.02 -4.27 15.06
CA LEU A 326 -1.13 -4.67 16.15
C LEU A 326 -1.65 -4.20 17.51
N GLU A 327 -2.04 -2.93 17.61
CA GLU A 327 -2.63 -2.34 18.82
C GLU A 327 -3.94 -3.05 19.18
N GLY A 328 -4.80 -3.32 18.19
CA GLY A 328 -6.02 -4.09 18.36
C GLY A 328 -5.79 -5.54 18.81
N ALA A 329 -4.66 -6.17 18.41
CA ALA A 329 -4.23 -7.50 18.89
C ALA A 329 -3.61 -7.46 20.30
N GLY A 330 -3.54 -6.28 20.93
CA GLY A 330 -3.03 -6.10 22.27
C GLY A 330 -1.50 -5.96 22.32
N ALA A 331 -0.89 -5.37 21.29
CA ALA A 331 0.50 -4.94 21.30
C ALA A 331 0.63 -3.46 21.68
N GLU A 332 1.78 -3.11 22.24
CA GLU A 332 2.30 -1.75 22.30
C GLU A 332 3.23 -1.57 21.10
N VAL A 333 2.93 -0.60 20.22
CA VAL A 333 3.73 -0.31 19.02
C VAL A 333 4.65 0.87 19.28
N VAL A 334 5.95 0.68 19.12
CA VAL A 334 6.98 1.70 19.32
C VAL A 334 7.77 1.89 18.04
N GLU A 335 7.71 3.07 17.48
CA GLU A 335 8.51 3.43 16.31
C GLU A 335 9.94 3.82 16.72
N PHE A 336 10.91 3.50 15.87
CA PHE A 336 12.29 3.95 16.01
C PHE A 336 12.91 4.17 14.62
N ASP A 337 13.85 5.10 14.53
CA ASP A 337 14.59 5.35 13.28
C ASP A 337 15.95 4.65 13.34
N PRO A 338 16.19 3.61 12.53
CA PRO A 338 17.45 2.88 12.50
C PRO A 338 18.69 3.72 12.13
N MET A 339 18.49 4.90 11.55
CA MET A 339 19.58 5.83 11.24
C MET A 339 20.01 6.66 12.45
N ILE A 340 19.20 6.70 13.52
CA ILE A 340 19.42 7.56 14.69
C ILE A 340 19.55 6.73 15.97
N ALA A 341 18.71 5.69 16.12
CA ALA A 341 18.68 4.85 17.31
C ALA A 341 19.90 3.94 17.36
N GLU A 342 20.68 4.01 18.44
CA GLU A 342 21.84 3.14 18.65
C GLU A 342 21.44 1.72 19.06
N GLN A 343 20.22 1.54 19.58
CA GLN A 343 19.69 0.27 20.07
C GLN A 343 18.20 0.17 19.77
N LEU A 344 17.66 -1.06 19.78
CA LEU A 344 16.22 -1.29 19.74
C LEU A 344 15.53 -0.67 20.96
N PRO A 345 14.29 -0.18 20.84
CA PRO A 345 13.52 0.27 22.00
C PRO A 345 13.52 -0.75 23.14
N ALA A 346 13.80 -0.30 24.36
CA ALA A 346 13.91 -1.19 25.51
C ALA A 346 12.66 -2.07 25.67
N GLY A 347 12.88 -3.36 25.92
CA GLY A 347 11.80 -4.34 26.09
C GLY A 347 11.07 -4.73 24.80
N THR A 348 11.68 -4.52 23.62
CA THR A 348 11.17 -5.03 22.35
C THR A 348 10.99 -6.55 22.38
N ASP A 349 9.80 -7.04 22.05
CA ASP A 349 9.45 -8.46 21.97
C ASP A 349 9.40 -8.98 20.53
N ALA A 350 9.18 -8.10 19.53
CA ALA A 350 9.23 -8.41 18.11
C ALA A 350 9.60 -7.16 17.29
N LEU A 351 10.07 -7.37 16.06
CA LEU A 351 10.51 -6.32 15.15
C LEU A 351 9.73 -6.37 13.83
N VAL A 352 9.22 -5.24 13.37
CA VAL A 352 8.60 -5.04 12.06
C VAL A 352 9.41 -4.00 11.29
N ILE A 353 9.80 -4.33 10.06
CA ILE A 353 10.57 -3.47 9.19
C ILE A 353 9.82 -3.39 7.86
N GLY A 354 9.25 -2.23 7.58
CA GLY A 354 8.51 -1.98 6.34
C GLY A 354 9.41 -1.75 5.14
N GLY A 355 8.80 -1.31 4.06
CA GLY A 355 9.50 -0.89 2.86
C GLY A 355 10.05 0.53 2.93
N GLY A 356 10.74 0.94 1.85
CA GLY A 356 11.36 2.27 1.72
C GLY A 356 12.48 2.26 0.69
N PHE A 357 13.45 3.16 0.88
CA PHE A 357 14.61 3.32 0.02
C PHE A 357 15.92 3.23 0.81
N PRO A 358 16.25 2.05 1.39
CA PRO A 358 17.46 1.90 2.21
C PRO A 358 18.74 2.07 1.41
N GLU A 359 18.71 1.83 0.09
CA GLU A 359 19.86 2.05 -0.81
C GLU A 359 20.31 3.52 -0.87
N VAL A 360 19.40 4.46 -0.60
CA VAL A 360 19.73 5.90 -0.54
C VAL A 360 20.51 6.24 0.74
N TYR A 361 20.32 5.45 1.78
CA TYR A 361 20.86 5.67 3.14
C TYR A 361 21.79 4.53 3.56
N VAL A 362 22.31 3.78 2.60
CA VAL A 362 23.08 2.55 2.88
C VAL A 362 24.32 2.82 3.73
N GLU A 363 25.00 3.96 3.55
CA GLU A 363 26.17 4.34 4.34
C GLU A 363 25.79 4.64 5.80
N ASP A 364 24.71 5.39 6.02
CA ASP A 364 24.25 5.75 7.36
C ASP A 364 23.74 4.51 8.11
N LEU A 365 23.01 3.62 7.42
CA LEU A 365 22.54 2.36 7.99
C LEU A 365 23.70 1.42 8.34
N ALA A 366 24.70 1.29 7.46
CA ALA A 366 25.89 0.45 7.68
C ALA A 366 26.79 1.00 8.80
N ALA A 367 26.84 2.30 8.98
CA ALA A 367 27.61 2.93 10.05
C ALA A 367 27.08 2.62 11.46
N ASN A 368 25.81 2.27 11.60
CA ASN A 368 25.18 1.95 12.88
C ASN A 368 25.43 0.48 13.29
N THR A 369 26.70 0.12 13.42
CA THR A 369 27.14 -1.27 13.68
C THR A 369 26.59 -1.84 14.99
N THR A 370 26.36 -1.02 16.01
CA THR A 370 25.79 -1.42 17.28
C THR A 370 24.37 -1.96 17.12
N LEU A 371 23.50 -1.22 16.42
CA LEU A 371 22.14 -1.64 16.17
C LEU A 371 22.08 -2.86 15.23
N LEU A 372 22.93 -2.91 14.19
CA LEU A 372 23.03 -4.06 13.29
C LEU A 372 23.38 -5.34 14.06
N ALA A 373 24.36 -5.27 14.96
CA ALA A 373 24.77 -6.39 15.81
C ALA A 373 23.66 -6.81 16.79
N GLU A 374 22.95 -5.86 17.40
CA GLU A 374 21.83 -6.15 18.28
C GLU A 374 20.69 -6.85 17.54
N VAL A 375 20.27 -6.33 16.37
CA VAL A 375 19.20 -6.94 15.57
C VAL A 375 19.57 -8.37 15.19
N ARG A 376 20.82 -8.61 14.74
CA ARG A 376 21.33 -9.94 14.44
C ARG A 376 21.27 -10.87 15.66
N ALA A 377 21.78 -10.42 16.80
CA ALA A 377 21.80 -11.21 18.04
C ALA A 377 20.38 -11.52 18.54
N ARG A 378 19.47 -10.55 18.52
CA ARG A 378 18.10 -10.71 18.96
C ARG A 378 17.30 -11.64 18.05
N ALA A 379 17.47 -11.53 16.71
CA ALA A 379 16.87 -12.45 15.75
C ALA A 379 17.38 -13.88 15.93
N ALA A 380 18.70 -14.07 16.09
CA ALA A 380 19.30 -15.37 16.40
C ALA A 380 18.82 -15.94 17.74
N GLY A 381 18.55 -15.08 18.73
CA GLY A 381 17.95 -15.43 20.03
C GLY A 381 16.45 -15.72 19.97
N GLY A 382 15.84 -15.75 18.78
CA GLY A 382 14.44 -16.13 18.57
C GLY A 382 13.42 -15.00 18.68
N MET A 383 13.83 -13.72 18.69
CA MET A 383 12.92 -12.59 18.56
C MET A 383 12.19 -12.67 17.20
N PRO A 384 10.86 -12.63 17.16
CA PRO A 384 10.13 -12.59 15.88
C PRO A 384 10.44 -11.33 15.07
N VAL A 385 10.72 -11.52 13.77
CA VAL A 385 11.02 -10.43 12.85
C VAL A 385 10.16 -10.56 11.59
N VAL A 386 9.56 -9.46 11.18
CA VAL A 386 8.85 -9.32 9.89
C VAL A 386 9.50 -8.20 9.11
N ALA A 387 9.96 -8.50 7.89
CA ALA A 387 10.67 -7.58 7.04
C ALA A 387 10.13 -7.62 5.61
N GLU A 388 9.66 -6.48 5.11
CA GLU A 388 9.12 -6.31 3.77
C GLU A 388 10.03 -5.38 2.96
N CYS A 389 10.37 -5.75 1.73
CA CYS A 389 11.10 -4.95 0.76
C CYS A 389 12.41 -4.33 1.32
N ALA A 390 12.42 -3.06 1.71
CA ALA A 390 13.56 -2.41 2.37
C ALA A 390 14.02 -3.15 3.61
N GLY A 391 13.08 -3.71 4.37
CA GLY A 391 13.36 -4.52 5.55
C GLY A 391 14.14 -5.80 5.20
N LEU A 392 13.82 -6.47 4.10
CA LEU A 392 14.60 -7.60 3.61
C LEU A 392 16.04 -7.17 3.30
N LEU A 393 16.23 -6.03 2.62
CA LEU A 393 17.55 -5.52 2.27
C LEU A 393 18.39 -5.21 3.51
N TRP A 394 17.79 -4.60 4.53
CA TRP A 394 18.46 -4.29 5.78
C TRP A 394 18.77 -5.54 6.63
N LEU A 395 17.94 -6.59 6.54
CA LEU A 395 18.24 -7.87 7.20
C LEU A 395 19.27 -8.72 6.45
N GLY A 396 19.57 -8.40 5.20
CA GLY A 396 20.58 -9.08 4.37
C GLY A 396 21.99 -9.01 4.95
N SER A 397 22.92 -9.70 4.30
CA SER A 397 24.34 -9.64 4.62
C SER A 397 24.94 -8.31 4.15
N THR A 398 24.64 -7.92 2.90
CA THR A 398 25.12 -6.67 2.30
C THR A 398 24.05 -6.00 1.45
N LEU A 399 24.13 -4.67 1.32
CA LEU A 399 23.41 -3.87 0.33
C LEU A 399 24.43 -2.97 -0.40
N ASP A 400 24.53 -3.12 -1.72
CA ASP A 400 25.52 -2.44 -2.57
C ASP A 400 26.96 -2.52 -1.98
N GLY A 401 27.32 -3.72 -1.45
CA GLY A 401 28.62 -4.00 -0.86
C GLY A 401 28.85 -3.46 0.55
N ARG A 402 27.85 -2.83 1.19
CA ARG A 402 27.91 -2.37 2.58
C ARG A 402 27.25 -3.38 3.50
N GLU A 403 27.92 -3.71 4.60
CA GLU A 403 27.39 -4.64 5.62
C GLU A 403 26.06 -4.16 6.17
N GLN A 404 25.14 -5.12 6.34
CA GLN A 404 23.83 -4.92 6.94
C GLN A 404 23.64 -5.86 8.15
N CYS A 405 22.41 -6.08 8.61
CA CYS A 405 22.17 -6.89 9.82
C CYS A 405 22.71 -8.34 9.71
N GLY A 406 22.76 -8.94 8.53
CA GLY A 406 23.23 -10.33 8.35
C GLY A 406 22.35 -11.38 9.01
N VAL A 407 21.05 -11.12 9.14
CA VAL A 407 20.06 -12.08 9.67
C VAL A 407 19.71 -13.11 8.60
N VAL A 408 19.60 -12.69 7.34
CA VAL A 408 19.42 -13.57 6.18
C VAL A 408 20.71 -13.57 5.32
N PRO A 409 21.14 -14.72 4.82
CA PRO A 409 22.38 -14.82 4.04
C PRO A 409 22.13 -14.43 2.58
N ALA A 410 21.77 -13.17 2.37
CA ALA A 410 21.47 -12.60 1.07
C ALA A 410 22.25 -11.32 0.83
N GLU A 411 22.86 -11.21 -0.33
CA GLU A 411 23.52 -10.01 -0.81
C GLU A 411 22.57 -9.26 -1.74
N ALA A 412 22.34 -8.00 -1.47
CA ALA A 412 21.47 -7.17 -2.27
C ALA A 412 22.24 -6.07 -3.00
N ARG A 413 21.78 -5.74 -4.20
CA ARG A 413 22.37 -4.67 -5.01
C ARG A 413 21.33 -3.97 -5.88
N MET A 414 21.60 -2.74 -6.26
CA MET A 414 20.78 -2.02 -7.22
C MET A 414 20.80 -2.73 -8.57
N ALA A 415 19.64 -2.75 -9.23
CA ALA A 415 19.47 -3.32 -10.58
C ALA A 415 18.95 -2.26 -11.55
N GLY A 416 19.26 -2.43 -12.84
CA GLY A 416 18.80 -1.52 -13.89
C GLY A 416 17.29 -1.56 -14.14
N ARG A 417 16.62 -2.66 -13.76
CA ARG A 417 15.20 -2.90 -14.05
C ARG A 417 14.34 -2.65 -12.81
N LEU A 418 13.23 -1.95 -13.00
CA LEU A 418 12.17 -1.83 -12.01
C LEU A 418 11.33 -3.12 -11.99
N THR A 419 11.16 -3.71 -10.81
CA THR A 419 10.15 -4.73 -10.54
C THR A 419 8.96 -4.07 -9.88
N LEU A 420 7.81 -4.11 -10.55
CA LEU A 420 6.59 -3.44 -10.11
C LEU A 420 5.38 -4.30 -10.48
N GLY A 421 4.44 -4.45 -9.55
CA GLY A 421 3.13 -5.00 -9.84
C GLY A 421 2.54 -5.84 -8.73
N TYR A 422 1.30 -6.18 -8.91
CA TYR A 422 0.58 -7.10 -8.04
C TYR A 422 1.08 -8.55 -8.20
N ARG A 423 1.05 -9.29 -7.11
CA ARG A 423 1.46 -10.70 -7.04
C ARG A 423 0.42 -11.52 -6.30
N GLU A 424 0.17 -12.72 -6.81
CA GLU A 424 -0.49 -13.79 -6.07
C GLU A 424 0.58 -14.79 -5.65
N ALA A 425 0.53 -15.23 -4.40
CA ALA A 425 1.50 -16.18 -3.87
C ALA A 425 0.88 -17.07 -2.79
N VAL A 426 1.56 -18.16 -2.48
CA VAL A 426 1.22 -19.08 -1.40
C VAL A 426 2.39 -19.19 -0.43
N ALA A 427 2.13 -19.12 0.87
CA ALA A 427 3.12 -19.36 1.91
C ALA A 427 3.59 -20.83 1.87
N LEU A 428 4.90 -21.04 1.78
CA LEU A 428 5.49 -22.38 1.75
C LEU A 428 5.87 -22.88 3.14
N ALA A 429 6.06 -21.98 4.10
CA ALA A 429 6.42 -22.29 5.47
C ALA A 429 5.61 -21.42 6.44
N ASP A 430 5.54 -21.88 7.70
CA ASP A 430 5.00 -21.06 8.78
C ASP A 430 5.89 -19.84 9.01
N SER A 431 5.26 -18.68 9.21
CA SER A 431 5.93 -17.42 9.52
C SER A 431 5.17 -16.65 10.61
N PRO A 432 5.74 -15.55 11.14
CA PRO A 432 5.01 -14.71 12.10
C PRO A 432 3.73 -14.10 11.54
N LEU A 433 3.55 -14.00 10.20
CA LEU A 433 2.35 -13.42 9.58
C LEU A 433 1.39 -14.46 9.02
N ALA A 434 1.90 -15.58 8.50
CA ALA A 434 1.09 -16.54 7.74
C ALA A 434 1.46 -17.99 8.09
N ALA A 435 0.47 -18.88 8.08
CA ALA A 435 0.69 -20.32 8.11
C ALA A 435 1.04 -20.83 6.71
N ALA A 436 1.78 -21.94 6.64
CA ALA A 436 2.01 -22.65 5.39
C ALA A 436 0.68 -22.98 4.70
N GLY A 437 0.62 -22.79 3.37
CA GLY A 437 -0.57 -22.96 2.56
C GLY A 437 -1.49 -21.72 2.49
N THR A 438 -1.18 -20.65 3.23
CA THR A 438 -1.96 -19.40 3.14
C THR A 438 -1.75 -18.73 1.78
N ALA A 439 -2.83 -18.53 1.03
CA ALA A 439 -2.81 -17.74 -0.20
C ALA A 439 -2.85 -16.24 0.14
N ILE A 440 -2.02 -15.46 -0.54
CA ILE A 440 -1.90 -14.01 -0.35
C ILE A 440 -2.00 -13.26 -1.68
N ARG A 441 -2.41 -12.02 -1.59
CA ARG A 441 -2.22 -10.99 -2.60
C ARG A 441 -1.26 -9.94 -2.06
N ALA A 442 -0.29 -9.56 -2.88
CA ALA A 442 0.80 -8.68 -2.49
C ALA A 442 1.13 -7.70 -3.59
N HIS A 443 1.94 -6.73 -3.27
CA HIS A 443 2.54 -5.79 -4.21
C HIS A 443 4.06 -5.90 -4.15
N GLU A 444 4.72 -5.87 -5.30
CA GLU A 444 6.18 -5.88 -5.43
C GLU A 444 6.60 -4.55 -6.06
N PHE A 445 7.56 -3.83 -5.43
CA PHE A 445 7.99 -2.50 -5.87
C PHE A 445 9.44 -2.22 -5.45
N HIS A 446 10.41 -2.54 -6.31
CA HIS A 446 11.83 -2.33 -6.02
C HIS A 446 12.68 -2.27 -7.30
N ARG A 447 13.88 -1.71 -7.19
CA ARG A 447 14.94 -1.74 -8.22
C ARG A 447 16.15 -2.55 -7.79
N THR A 448 16.07 -3.26 -6.70
CA THR A 448 17.15 -4.10 -6.19
C THR A 448 16.96 -5.56 -6.59
N VAL A 449 18.00 -6.32 -6.53
CA VAL A 449 17.98 -7.78 -6.57
C VAL A 449 18.70 -8.32 -5.36
N SER A 450 18.22 -9.45 -4.84
CA SER A 450 18.79 -10.16 -3.71
C SER A 450 19.24 -11.54 -4.17
N GLU A 451 20.45 -11.92 -3.86
CA GLU A 451 21.05 -13.21 -4.21
C GLU A 451 21.54 -13.92 -2.94
N PRO A 452 21.01 -15.12 -2.65
CA PRO A 452 19.89 -15.79 -3.33
C PRO A 452 18.57 -15.03 -3.16
N ALA A 453 17.60 -15.27 -4.06
CA ALA A 453 16.26 -14.67 -3.99
C ALA A 453 15.37 -15.30 -2.91
N ALA A 454 15.70 -16.50 -2.46
CA ALA A 454 14.99 -17.25 -1.44
C ALA A 454 15.95 -18.08 -0.61
N GLY A 455 15.59 -18.34 0.64
CA GLY A 455 16.31 -19.21 1.56
C GLY A 455 15.99 -20.69 1.37
N PRO A 456 16.62 -21.56 2.21
CA PRO A 456 16.32 -22.99 2.23
C PRO A 456 14.86 -23.30 2.57
N ALA A 457 14.20 -22.43 3.34
CA ALA A 457 12.77 -22.40 3.55
C ALA A 457 12.22 -21.11 2.91
N PRO A 458 11.82 -21.16 1.61
CA PRO A 458 11.26 -20.02 0.92
C PRO A 458 9.96 -19.55 1.60
N ALA A 459 9.79 -18.22 1.69
CA ALA A 459 8.56 -17.67 2.26
C ALA A 459 7.35 -17.92 1.35
N TRP A 460 7.55 -17.66 0.05
CA TRP A 460 6.47 -17.61 -0.92
C TRP A 460 6.80 -18.38 -2.20
N GLN A 461 5.78 -19.03 -2.74
CA GLN A 461 5.73 -19.43 -4.14
C GLN A 461 4.77 -18.50 -4.87
N LEU A 462 5.29 -17.74 -5.84
CA LEU A 462 4.49 -16.86 -6.68
C LEU A 462 3.72 -17.67 -7.73
N ALA A 463 2.67 -17.07 -8.31
CA ALA A 463 1.84 -17.69 -9.34
C ALA A 463 2.62 -18.10 -10.61
N ASP A 464 3.75 -17.44 -10.90
CA ASP A 464 4.66 -17.79 -12.00
C ASP A 464 5.67 -18.89 -11.64
N GLY A 465 5.56 -19.49 -10.44
CA GLY A 465 6.41 -20.57 -9.95
C GLY A 465 7.71 -20.12 -9.27
N ARG A 466 8.06 -18.84 -9.29
CA ARG A 466 9.24 -18.31 -8.59
C ARG A 466 9.11 -18.50 -7.10
N LEU A 467 10.23 -18.83 -6.46
CA LEU A 467 10.36 -18.86 -5.01
C LEU A 467 10.99 -17.55 -4.54
N GLN A 468 10.49 -17.03 -3.39
CA GLN A 468 10.97 -15.76 -2.87
C GLN A 468 10.97 -15.74 -1.35
N GLY A 469 11.97 -15.05 -0.80
CA GLY A 469 12.06 -14.71 0.62
C GLY A 469 12.48 -15.86 1.55
N TRP A 470 12.46 -15.58 2.82
CA TRP A 470 12.85 -16.47 3.92
C TRP A 470 11.73 -16.52 4.93
N ALA A 471 11.37 -17.73 5.36
CA ALA A 471 10.38 -17.92 6.40
C ALA A 471 10.82 -18.97 7.41
N THR A 472 10.56 -18.66 8.67
CA THR A 472 10.57 -19.60 9.81
C THR A 472 9.45 -19.17 10.77
N PRO A 473 9.09 -19.95 11.78
CA PRO A 473 8.09 -19.51 12.77
C PRO A 473 8.42 -18.16 13.45
N ARG A 474 9.69 -17.69 13.35
CA ARG A 474 10.17 -16.44 13.96
C ARG A 474 10.64 -15.39 12.95
N LEU A 475 10.69 -15.71 11.67
CA LEU A 475 11.18 -14.80 10.63
C LEU A 475 10.26 -14.82 9.42
N LEU A 476 9.96 -13.65 8.89
CA LEU A 476 9.52 -13.44 7.53
C LEU A 476 10.34 -12.31 6.94
N ALA A 477 11.05 -12.57 5.84
CA ALA A 477 11.76 -11.54 5.09
C ALA A 477 11.51 -11.73 3.59
N SER A 478 10.97 -10.73 2.90
CA SER A 478 10.51 -10.85 1.52
C SER A 478 10.43 -9.48 0.83
N TYR A 479 10.49 -9.44 -0.51
CA TYR A 479 10.19 -8.23 -1.27
C TYR A 479 8.69 -7.89 -1.30
N LEU A 480 7.82 -8.85 -1.01
CA LEU A 480 6.38 -8.64 -1.10
C LEU A 480 5.86 -7.74 0.02
N HIS A 481 5.09 -6.74 -0.38
CA HIS A 481 4.33 -5.90 0.54
C HIS A 481 2.91 -6.45 0.69
N LEU A 482 2.48 -6.62 1.92
CA LEU A 482 1.15 -7.10 2.29
C LEU A 482 0.31 -5.97 2.87
N HIS A 483 -0.98 -5.96 2.57
CA HIS A 483 -1.93 -5.15 3.34
C HIS A 483 -2.63 -6.03 4.37
N TRP A 484 -2.27 -5.92 5.63
CA TRP A 484 -2.70 -6.87 6.66
C TRP A 484 -4.21 -6.86 6.96
N ALA A 485 -4.95 -5.82 6.56
CA ALA A 485 -6.41 -5.89 6.60
C ALA A 485 -6.98 -6.97 5.65
N GLY A 486 -6.23 -7.32 4.58
CA GLY A 486 -6.53 -8.46 3.70
C GLY A 486 -6.02 -9.81 4.23
N LEU A 487 -5.25 -9.81 5.31
CA LEU A 487 -4.69 -10.99 5.97
C LEU A 487 -5.00 -10.92 7.47
N PRO A 488 -6.24 -11.16 7.90
CA PRO A 488 -6.71 -10.84 9.25
C PRO A 488 -5.94 -11.53 10.38
N ASP A 489 -5.34 -12.68 10.12
CA ASP A 489 -4.56 -13.42 11.12
C ASP A 489 -3.14 -12.88 11.33
N ALA A 490 -2.65 -11.97 10.48
CA ALA A 490 -1.25 -11.51 10.50
C ALA A 490 -0.86 -10.88 11.85
N ALA A 491 -1.58 -9.87 12.31
CA ALA A 491 -1.27 -9.18 13.56
C ALA A 491 -1.45 -10.07 14.81
N PRO A 492 -2.55 -10.85 14.95
CA PRO A 492 -2.67 -11.82 16.05
C PRO A 492 -1.54 -12.84 16.11
N ARG A 493 -1.11 -13.37 14.95
CA ARG A 493 0.00 -14.33 14.87
C ARG A 493 1.31 -13.72 15.33
N LEU A 494 1.64 -12.52 14.86
CA LEU A 494 2.87 -11.82 15.25
C LEU A 494 2.87 -11.50 16.75
N VAL A 495 1.76 -11.01 17.29
CA VAL A 495 1.62 -10.71 18.73
C VAL A 495 1.74 -11.99 19.58
N ALA A 496 1.15 -13.10 19.13
CA ALA A 496 1.30 -14.40 19.80
C ALA A 496 2.76 -14.89 19.77
N ALA A 497 3.44 -14.80 18.61
CA ALA A 497 4.84 -15.15 18.47
C ALA A 497 5.75 -14.32 19.40
N ALA A 498 5.49 -13.00 19.50
CA ALA A 498 6.20 -12.09 20.40
C ALA A 498 6.04 -12.48 21.88
N ARG A 499 4.82 -12.83 22.31
CA ARG A 499 4.53 -13.28 23.68
C ARG A 499 5.23 -14.60 24.00
N THR A 500 5.22 -15.54 23.06
CA THR A 500 5.90 -16.84 23.22
C THR A 500 7.40 -16.64 23.33
N ALA A 501 8.03 -15.86 22.44
CA ALA A 501 9.47 -15.58 22.51
C ALA A 501 9.88 -14.97 23.84
N ARG A 502 9.12 -13.98 24.32
CA ARG A 502 9.36 -13.37 25.63
C ARG A 502 9.28 -14.38 26.80
N ALA A 503 8.31 -15.27 26.75
CA ALA A 503 8.17 -16.29 27.80
C ALA A 503 9.38 -17.28 27.82
N GLU A 504 9.86 -17.68 26.64
CA GLU A 504 11.03 -18.54 26.47
C GLU A 504 12.30 -17.85 26.96
N THR A 505 12.52 -16.56 26.63
CA THR A 505 13.67 -15.79 27.13
C THR A 505 13.68 -15.71 28.64
N ARG A 506 12.56 -15.38 29.27
CA ARG A 506 12.45 -15.34 30.74
C ARG A 506 12.70 -16.71 31.40
N ALA A 507 12.22 -17.79 30.78
CA ALA A 507 12.44 -19.14 31.30
C ALA A 507 13.91 -19.55 31.18
N SER A 508 14.64 -19.09 30.15
CA SER A 508 16.07 -19.32 30.01
C SER A 508 16.90 -18.52 31.05
N GLU A 509 16.55 -17.22 31.25
CA GLU A 509 17.18 -16.37 32.25
C GLU A 509 17.01 -16.90 33.69
N SER A 510 15.81 -17.44 34.00
CA SER A 510 15.53 -18.01 35.34
C SER A 510 16.22 -19.37 35.60
N ARG A 511 16.75 -20.02 34.56
CA ARG A 511 17.49 -21.28 34.64
C ARG A 511 19.00 -21.12 34.60
N ALA A 512 19.46 -19.89 34.27
CA ALA A 512 20.88 -19.59 34.34
C ALA A 512 21.30 -19.54 35.83
N PRO A 513 22.40 -20.23 36.20
CA PRO A 513 22.83 -20.39 37.60
C PRO A 513 23.28 -19.09 38.24
#